data_98e6875ef3430d447861088312db70a0
#
_entry.id   98e6875ef3430d447861088312db70a0
#
_cell.length_a   1.000
_cell.length_b   1.000
_cell.length_c   1.000
_cell.angle_alpha   90.00
_cell.angle_beta   90.00
_cell.angle_gamma   90.00
#
_symmetry.space_group_name_H-M   'P 1'
#
loop_
_entity.id
_entity.type
_entity.pdbx_description
1 polymer ?
#
loop_
_entity_poly.entity_id
_entity_poly.type
_entity_poly.pdbx_seq_one_letter_code
_entity_poly.pdbx_strand_id
1 'polypeptide(L)'
;LKAQASTIGGSIAAIWAGFTAQIVSNNAILAWGIHPRTKQGLWGILFAPFLHGNVEHLIANTVPLVILGWLVMLRDSKHFLPVTLLSMLGAGLCAWTLGAPGSVHIGASGVVFGYLGFLMLAGWYARSLGAIALSVLVTVMWGGVVVGVLPGQPGISWQAHLGGFLGGVLAARTLAPRGAGLKLRG
;
A
#
# COMPACT_ATOMS: atom_id res chain seq x y z
N LEU A 1 17.23 -12.03 -5.01
CA LEU A 1 16.12 -12.29 -5.94
C LEU A 1 15.14 -13.35 -5.42
N LYS A 2 15.62 -14.56 -4.99
CA LYS A 2 14.72 -15.62 -4.48
C LYS A 2 13.89 -15.17 -3.28
N ALA A 3 14.49 -14.52 -2.28
CA ALA A 3 13.79 -14.02 -1.11
C ALA A 3 12.73 -12.94 -1.49
N GLN A 4 13.07 -12.05 -2.41
CA GLN A 4 12.15 -11.01 -2.89
C GLN A 4 10.95 -11.62 -3.64
N ALA A 5 11.21 -12.59 -4.53
CA ALA A 5 10.15 -13.32 -5.23
C ALA A 5 9.24 -14.07 -4.24
N SER A 6 9.83 -14.69 -3.22
CA SER A 6 9.08 -15.38 -2.16
C SER A 6 8.21 -14.43 -1.35
N THR A 7 8.72 -13.22 -1.01
CA THR A 7 7.94 -12.19 -0.29
C THR A 7 6.76 -11.69 -1.11
N ILE A 8 6.98 -11.37 -2.40
CA ILE A 8 5.88 -10.94 -3.28
C ILE A 8 4.89 -12.07 -3.51
N GLY A 9 5.39 -13.29 -3.80
CA GLY A 9 4.53 -14.46 -3.98
C GLY A 9 3.67 -14.74 -2.75
N GLY A 10 4.24 -14.63 -1.56
CA GLY A 10 3.50 -14.75 -0.29
C GLY A 10 2.45 -13.66 -0.12
N SER A 11 2.75 -12.42 -0.50
CA SER A 11 1.78 -11.31 -0.43
C SER A 11 0.62 -11.52 -1.39
N ILE A 12 0.90 -11.97 -2.63
CA ILE A 12 -0.13 -12.31 -3.62
C ILE A 12 -0.97 -13.48 -3.08
N ALA A 13 -0.34 -14.56 -2.63
CA ALA A 13 -1.04 -15.72 -2.10
C ALA A 13 -1.97 -15.32 -0.95
N ALA A 14 -1.54 -14.41 -0.07
CA ALA A 14 -2.36 -13.95 1.05
C ALA A 14 -3.61 -13.19 0.60
N ILE A 15 -3.51 -12.25 -0.35
CA ILE A 15 -4.70 -11.50 -0.83
C ILE A 15 -5.64 -12.39 -1.64
N TRP A 16 -5.12 -13.33 -2.42
CA TRP A 16 -5.94 -14.29 -3.18
C TRP A 16 -6.59 -15.33 -2.26
N ALA A 17 -5.91 -15.81 -1.22
CA ALA A 17 -6.48 -16.67 -0.19
C ALA A 17 -7.61 -15.95 0.59
N GLY A 18 -7.41 -14.67 0.94
CA GLY A 18 -8.45 -13.85 1.55
C GLY A 18 -9.68 -13.73 0.67
N PHE A 19 -9.50 -13.48 -0.63
CA PHE A 19 -10.59 -13.41 -1.58
C PHE A 19 -11.29 -14.77 -1.78
N THR A 20 -10.54 -15.88 -1.82
CA THR A 20 -11.11 -17.22 -1.87
C THR A 20 -11.95 -17.52 -0.62
N ALA A 21 -11.44 -17.20 0.57
CA ALA A 21 -12.18 -17.34 1.82
C ALA A 21 -13.46 -16.48 1.83
N GLN A 22 -13.42 -15.30 1.23
CA GLN A 22 -14.59 -14.43 1.06
C GLN A 22 -15.67 -15.11 0.21
N ILE A 23 -15.30 -15.68 -0.93
CA ILE A 23 -16.25 -16.41 -1.79
C ILE A 23 -16.84 -17.62 -1.04
N VAL A 24 -15.99 -18.43 -0.39
CA VAL A 24 -16.41 -19.62 0.36
C VAL A 24 -17.35 -19.27 1.51
N SER A 25 -17.12 -18.13 2.18
CA SER A 25 -17.98 -17.63 3.25
C SER A 25 -19.24 -16.89 2.77
N ASN A 26 -19.52 -16.92 1.48
CA ASN A 26 -20.60 -16.15 0.85
C ASN A 26 -20.56 -14.66 1.24
N ASN A 27 -19.38 -14.08 1.19
CA ASN A 27 -19.05 -12.69 1.54
C ASN A 27 -19.19 -12.34 3.04
N ALA A 28 -19.43 -13.29 3.94
CA ALA A 28 -19.59 -12.98 5.36
C ALA A 28 -18.36 -12.29 5.97
N ILE A 29 -17.14 -12.62 5.51
CA ILE A 29 -15.92 -12.02 6.02
C ILE A 29 -15.70 -10.56 5.56
N LEU A 30 -16.49 -10.01 4.63
CA LEU A 30 -16.47 -8.58 4.33
C LEU A 30 -16.81 -7.70 5.53
N ALA A 31 -17.56 -8.25 6.50
CA ALA A 31 -17.80 -7.61 7.78
C ALA A 31 -16.53 -7.32 8.59
N TRP A 32 -15.39 -7.95 8.24
CA TRP A 32 -14.09 -7.68 8.87
C TRP A 32 -13.32 -6.51 8.21
N GLY A 33 -13.94 -5.81 7.26
CA GLY A 33 -13.42 -4.57 6.72
C GLY A 33 -13.39 -3.44 7.76
N ILE A 34 -12.85 -2.29 7.36
CA ILE A 34 -12.79 -1.12 8.24
C ILE A 34 -14.17 -0.46 8.27
N HIS A 35 -14.80 -0.47 9.44
CA HIS A 35 -16.03 0.27 9.73
C HIS A 35 -15.66 1.56 10.46
N PRO A 36 -15.89 2.74 9.86
CA PRO A 36 -15.48 4.01 10.43
C PRO A 36 -16.03 4.24 11.83
N ARG A 37 -15.16 4.64 12.74
CA ARG A 37 -15.45 5.02 14.14
C ARG A 37 -16.11 3.92 14.99
N THR A 38 -15.96 2.64 14.61
CA THR A 38 -16.42 1.50 15.41
C THR A 38 -15.23 0.74 16.00
N LYS A 39 -15.42 0.09 17.15
CA LYS A 39 -14.39 -0.79 17.74
C LYS A 39 -14.04 -1.96 16.81
N GLN A 40 -15.02 -2.53 16.13
CA GLN A 40 -14.83 -3.60 15.15
C GLN A 40 -13.97 -3.13 13.97
N GLY A 41 -14.19 -1.90 13.49
CA GLY A 41 -13.43 -1.34 12.38
C GLY A 41 -11.93 -1.16 12.65
N LEU A 42 -11.49 -1.11 13.91
CA LEU A 42 -10.07 -1.11 14.26
C LEU A 42 -9.40 -2.44 13.91
N TRP A 43 -10.06 -3.57 14.10
CA TRP A 43 -9.58 -4.87 13.61
C TRP A 43 -9.53 -4.92 12.09
N GLY A 44 -10.46 -4.21 11.44
CA GLY A 44 -10.47 -4.08 9.98
C GLY A 44 -9.18 -3.51 9.41
N ILE A 45 -8.41 -2.73 10.17
CA ILE A 45 -7.09 -2.22 9.74
C ILE A 45 -6.15 -3.37 9.37
N LEU A 46 -6.23 -4.49 10.09
CA LEU A 46 -5.41 -5.68 9.83
C LEU A 46 -5.97 -6.54 8.69
N PHE A 47 -7.28 -6.64 8.55
CA PHE A 47 -7.93 -7.59 7.64
C PHE A 47 -8.31 -6.97 6.29
N ALA A 48 -8.64 -5.68 6.24
CA ALA A 48 -9.09 -5.01 5.03
C ALA A 48 -8.17 -5.21 3.80
N PRO A 49 -6.83 -5.24 3.92
CA PRO A 49 -5.96 -5.44 2.76
C PRO A 49 -6.14 -6.80 2.07
N PHE A 50 -6.72 -7.77 2.73
CA PHE A 50 -6.95 -9.13 2.20
C PHE A 50 -8.35 -9.32 1.61
N LEU A 51 -9.26 -8.35 1.79
CA LEU A 51 -10.65 -8.40 1.36
C LEU A 51 -10.84 -7.58 0.09
N HIS A 52 -11.60 -8.10 -0.89
CA HIS A 52 -11.79 -7.42 -2.16
C HIS A 52 -13.24 -7.59 -2.65
N GLY A 53 -13.86 -6.51 -3.14
CA GLY A 53 -15.26 -6.51 -3.53
C GLY A 53 -15.60 -7.45 -4.69
N ASN A 54 -14.66 -7.64 -5.63
CA ASN A 54 -14.79 -8.50 -6.80
C ASN A 54 -13.41 -8.84 -7.37
N VAL A 55 -13.37 -9.68 -8.42
CA VAL A 55 -12.13 -10.11 -9.09
C VAL A 55 -11.40 -8.93 -9.75
N GLU A 56 -12.13 -8.01 -10.36
CA GLU A 56 -11.55 -6.82 -11.01
C GLU A 56 -10.80 -5.96 -9.96
N HIS A 57 -11.39 -5.77 -8.79
CA HIS A 57 -10.76 -5.05 -7.68
C HIS A 57 -9.50 -5.78 -7.18
N LEU A 58 -9.55 -7.12 -7.07
CA LEU A 58 -8.40 -7.94 -6.67
C LEU A 58 -7.24 -7.82 -7.68
N ILE A 59 -7.54 -7.92 -8.99
CA ILE A 59 -6.53 -7.79 -10.05
C ILE A 59 -5.95 -6.38 -10.08
N ALA A 60 -6.79 -5.35 -9.98
CA ALA A 60 -6.38 -3.94 -9.93
C ALA A 60 -5.44 -3.64 -8.77
N ASN A 61 -5.50 -4.40 -7.67
CA ASN A 61 -4.56 -4.32 -6.56
C ASN A 61 -3.33 -5.22 -6.76
N THR A 62 -3.49 -6.41 -7.32
CA THR A 62 -2.40 -7.39 -7.48
C THR A 62 -1.27 -6.83 -8.35
N VAL A 63 -1.61 -6.26 -9.51
CA VAL A 63 -0.60 -5.76 -10.46
C VAL A 63 0.29 -4.66 -9.86
N PRO A 64 -0.27 -3.55 -9.32
CA PRO A 64 0.57 -2.52 -8.71
C PRO A 64 1.27 -3.00 -7.44
N LEU A 65 0.67 -3.89 -6.64
CA LEU A 65 1.32 -4.47 -5.46
C LEU A 65 2.61 -5.23 -5.85
N VAL A 66 2.56 -6.01 -6.93
CA VAL A 66 3.74 -6.72 -7.45
C VAL A 66 4.80 -5.72 -7.90
N ILE A 67 4.43 -4.79 -8.78
CA ILE A 67 5.39 -3.87 -9.41
C ILE A 67 6.00 -2.93 -8.37
N LEU A 68 5.17 -2.22 -7.61
CA LEU A 68 5.64 -1.23 -6.64
C LEU A 68 6.30 -1.90 -5.43
N GLY A 69 5.77 -3.03 -4.95
CA GLY A 69 6.39 -3.80 -3.87
C GLY A 69 7.77 -4.34 -4.26
N TRP A 70 7.93 -4.79 -5.51
CA TRP A 70 9.24 -5.18 -6.04
C TRP A 70 10.21 -3.99 -6.09
N LEU A 71 9.76 -2.82 -6.57
CA LEU A 71 10.57 -1.60 -6.61
C LEU A 71 10.98 -1.13 -5.21
N VAL A 72 10.11 -1.26 -4.19
CA VAL A 72 10.48 -1.00 -2.79
C VAL A 72 11.64 -1.90 -2.36
N MET A 73 11.58 -3.20 -2.67
CA MET A 73 12.64 -4.16 -2.32
C MET A 73 13.91 -4.01 -3.15
N LEU A 74 13.84 -3.49 -4.38
CA LEU A 74 15.03 -3.16 -5.17
C LEU A 74 15.85 -2.04 -4.53
N ARG A 75 15.23 -1.14 -3.77
CA ARG A 75 15.97 -0.13 -3.00
C ARG A 75 16.67 -0.73 -1.78
N ASP A 76 15.93 -1.47 -0.99
CA ASP A 76 16.41 -2.31 0.12
C ASP A 76 15.27 -3.27 0.50
N SER A 77 15.54 -4.56 0.50
CA SER A 77 14.54 -5.57 0.87
C SER A 77 14.04 -5.41 2.32
N LYS A 78 14.84 -4.80 3.20
CA LYS A 78 14.47 -4.50 4.58
C LYS A 78 13.38 -3.44 4.68
N HIS A 79 13.19 -2.61 3.65
CA HIS A 79 12.18 -1.57 3.62
C HIS A 79 10.76 -2.14 3.41
N PHE A 80 10.62 -3.32 2.79
CA PHE A 80 9.31 -3.87 2.41
C PHE A 80 8.33 -3.93 3.59
N LEU A 81 8.72 -4.60 4.67
CA LEU A 81 7.84 -4.78 5.82
C LEU A 81 7.51 -3.45 6.53
N PRO A 82 8.47 -2.58 6.89
CA PRO A 82 8.15 -1.29 7.50
C PRO A 82 7.28 -0.40 6.63
N VAL A 83 7.53 -0.33 5.31
CA VAL A 83 6.70 0.45 4.39
C VAL A 83 5.29 -0.13 4.32
N THR A 84 5.15 -1.46 4.22
CA THR A 84 3.84 -2.13 4.23
C THR A 84 3.06 -1.80 5.49
N LEU A 85 3.67 -1.94 6.67
CA LEU A 85 3.00 -1.70 7.95
C LEU A 85 2.60 -0.24 8.14
N LEU A 86 3.48 0.72 7.83
CA LEU A 86 3.16 2.14 7.93
C LEU A 86 2.06 2.54 6.96
N SER A 87 2.08 1.98 5.74
CA SER A 87 1.04 2.22 4.74
C SER A 87 -0.30 1.64 5.18
N MET A 88 -0.31 0.42 5.70
CA MET A 88 -1.52 -0.26 6.20
C MET A 88 -2.13 0.50 7.38
N LEU A 89 -1.29 0.91 8.34
CA LEU A 89 -1.73 1.70 9.50
C LEU A 89 -2.26 3.07 9.07
N GLY A 90 -1.54 3.78 8.21
CA GLY A 90 -1.97 5.08 7.69
C GLY A 90 -3.29 4.97 6.94
N ALA A 91 -3.41 4.01 6.01
CA ALA A 91 -4.64 3.74 5.27
C ALA A 91 -5.81 3.43 6.20
N GLY A 92 -5.58 2.51 7.13
CA GLY A 92 -6.61 2.05 8.05
C GLY A 92 -7.09 3.15 9.00
N LEU A 93 -6.18 3.88 9.63
CA LEU A 93 -6.52 4.98 10.52
C LEU A 93 -7.24 6.11 9.79
N CYS A 94 -6.79 6.46 8.57
CA CYS A 94 -7.44 7.50 7.78
C CYS A 94 -8.86 7.07 7.34
N ALA A 95 -9.03 5.82 6.87
CA ALA A 95 -10.36 5.29 6.54
C ALA A 95 -11.26 5.20 7.79
N TRP A 96 -10.71 4.78 8.93
CA TRP A 96 -11.46 4.67 10.17
C TRP A 96 -11.91 6.03 10.71
N THR A 97 -11.07 7.06 10.62
CA THR A 97 -11.39 8.42 11.14
C THR A 97 -12.27 9.21 10.19
N LEU A 98 -11.97 9.19 8.88
CA LEU A 98 -12.58 10.06 7.87
C LEU A 98 -13.66 9.37 7.02
N GLY A 99 -13.79 8.06 7.10
CA GLY A 99 -14.79 7.30 6.35
C GLY A 99 -16.23 7.69 6.73
N ALA A 100 -17.15 7.57 5.79
CA ALA A 100 -18.56 7.84 6.05
C ALA A 100 -19.15 6.81 7.04
N PRO A 101 -20.03 7.21 7.96
CA PRO A 101 -20.74 6.27 8.82
C PRO A 101 -21.50 5.22 7.99
N GLY A 102 -21.41 3.95 8.39
CA GLY A 102 -22.08 2.85 7.69
C GLY A 102 -21.35 2.35 6.44
N SER A 103 -20.24 3.00 6.02
CA SER A 103 -19.39 2.46 4.95
C SER A 103 -18.48 1.33 5.47
N VAL A 104 -18.00 0.50 4.54
CA VAL A 104 -17.00 -0.54 4.79
C VAL A 104 -15.86 -0.35 3.81
N HIS A 105 -14.63 -0.22 4.31
CA HIS A 105 -13.44 -0.05 3.48
C HIS A 105 -12.63 -1.34 3.46
N ILE A 106 -12.30 -1.81 2.25
CA ILE A 106 -11.59 -3.05 1.97
C ILE A 106 -10.61 -2.84 0.81
N GLY A 107 -9.65 -3.73 0.65
CA GLY A 107 -8.70 -3.77 -0.45
C GLY A 107 -7.26 -3.44 -0.06
N ALA A 108 -6.30 -3.97 -0.81
CA ALA A 108 -4.87 -3.72 -0.63
C ALA A 108 -4.42 -2.35 -1.17
N SER A 109 -5.30 -1.58 -1.79
CA SER A 109 -4.98 -0.32 -2.45
C SER A 109 -4.33 0.71 -1.53
N GLY A 110 -4.71 0.78 -0.26
CA GLY A 110 -4.05 1.64 0.72
C GLY A 110 -2.55 1.32 0.87
N VAL A 111 -2.17 0.03 0.84
CA VAL A 111 -0.75 -0.40 0.84
C VAL A 111 -0.08 -0.03 -0.48
N VAL A 112 -0.76 -0.22 -1.62
CA VAL A 112 -0.27 0.16 -2.95
C VAL A 112 0.04 1.65 -3.02
N PHE A 113 -0.89 2.50 -2.53
CA PHE A 113 -0.66 3.96 -2.44
C PHE A 113 0.49 4.31 -1.49
N GLY A 114 0.69 3.52 -0.44
CA GLY A 114 1.84 3.67 0.44
C GLY A 114 3.16 3.37 -0.27
N TYR A 115 3.24 2.30 -1.04
CA TYR A 115 4.41 2.03 -1.87
C TYR A 115 4.66 3.16 -2.88
N LEU A 116 3.60 3.70 -3.48
CA LEU A 116 3.71 4.83 -4.38
C LEU A 116 4.28 6.06 -3.67
N GLY A 117 3.71 6.46 -2.52
CA GLY A 117 4.20 7.59 -1.71
C GLY A 117 5.65 7.41 -1.27
N PHE A 118 6.04 6.19 -0.83
CA PHE A 118 7.41 5.86 -0.50
C PHE A 118 8.35 6.04 -1.68
N LEU A 119 8.04 5.44 -2.82
CA LEU A 119 8.90 5.44 -4.00
C LEU A 119 9.06 6.84 -4.61
N MET A 120 7.98 7.63 -4.65
CA MET A 120 8.02 9.00 -5.18
C MET A 120 8.90 9.91 -4.33
N LEU A 121 8.89 9.76 -3.00
CA LEU A 121 9.60 10.68 -2.10
C LEU A 121 10.96 10.15 -1.59
N ALA A 122 11.20 8.84 -1.66
CA ALA A 122 12.42 8.26 -1.12
C ALA A 122 13.70 8.75 -1.82
N GLY A 123 13.63 9.14 -3.10
CA GLY A 123 14.76 9.76 -3.81
C GLY A 123 15.15 11.11 -3.24
N TRP A 124 14.14 11.91 -2.91
CA TRP A 124 14.34 13.22 -2.29
C TRP A 124 15.06 13.12 -0.94
N TYR A 125 14.66 12.18 -0.10
CA TYR A 125 15.27 12.00 1.22
C TYR A 125 16.65 11.32 1.15
N ALA A 126 16.84 10.36 0.24
CA ALA A 126 18.11 9.65 0.09
C ALA A 126 19.22 10.49 -0.58
N ARG A 127 18.86 11.54 -1.34
CA ARG A 127 19.79 12.43 -2.06
C ARG A 127 20.83 11.69 -2.92
N SER A 128 20.45 10.56 -3.51
CA SER A 128 21.30 9.82 -4.44
C SER A 128 20.70 9.84 -5.84
N LEU A 129 21.55 9.96 -6.86
CA LEU A 129 21.09 10.05 -8.26
C LEU A 129 20.22 8.88 -8.68
N GLY A 130 20.61 7.63 -8.34
CA GLY A 130 19.82 6.46 -8.67
C GLY A 130 18.46 6.43 -7.96
N ALA A 131 18.39 6.89 -6.70
CA ALA A 131 17.13 7.00 -5.96
C ALA A 131 16.22 8.10 -6.52
N ILE A 132 16.79 9.23 -6.92
CA ILE A 132 16.07 10.33 -7.58
C ILE A 132 15.53 9.87 -8.93
N ALA A 133 16.36 9.22 -9.75
CA ALA A 133 15.95 8.70 -11.06
C ALA A 133 14.77 7.71 -10.93
N LEU A 134 14.82 6.79 -9.95
CA LEU A 134 13.71 5.88 -9.67
C LEU A 134 12.44 6.62 -9.20
N SER A 135 12.57 7.62 -8.34
CA SER A 135 11.43 8.43 -7.89
C SER A 135 10.78 9.19 -9.05
N VAL A 136 11.58 9.78 -9.93
CA VAL A 136 11.08 10.45 -11.16
C VAL A 136 10.38 9.45 -12.07
N LEU A 137 10.99 8.29 -12.32
CA LEU A 137 10.39 7.24 -13.15
C LEU A 137 9.03 6.81 -12.61
N VAL A 138 8.95 6.49 -11.31
CA VAL A 138 7.68 6.10 -10.68
C VAL A 138 6.65 7.23 -10.75
N THR A 139 7.07 8.48 -10.54
CA THR A 139 6.17 9.65 -10.65
C THR A 139 5.61 9.80 -12.05
N VAL A 140 6.43 9.63 -13.08
CA VAL A 140 5.99 9.73 -14.49
C VAL A 140 5.04 8.58 -14.85
N MET A 141 5.37 7.35 -14.45
CA MET A 141 4.56 6.17 -14.81
C MET A 141 3.27 6.04 -14.01
N TRP A 142 3.30 6.41 -12.72
CA TRP A 142 2.22 6.12 -11.77
C TRP A 142 1.60 7.38 -11.15
N GLY A 143 2.12 8.56 -11.44
CA GLY A 143 1.65 9.81 -10.83
C GLY A 143 0.16 10.10 -11.08
N GLY A 144 -0.37 9.68 -12.23
CA GLY A 144 -1.80 9.81 -12.52
C GLY A 144 -2.71 9.03 -11.55
N VAL A 145 -2.20 7.94 -10.95
CA VAL A 145 -2.93 7.15 -9.96
C VAL A 145 -3.15 7.94 -8.66
N VAL A 146 -2.29 8.94 -8.37
CA VAL A 146 -2.41 9.79 -7.17
C VAL A 146 -3.76 10.53 -7.12
N VAL A 147 -4.43 10.75 -8.25
CA VAL A 147 -5.80 11.29 -8.28
C VAL A 147 -6.77 10.46 -7.42
N GLY A 148 -6.49 9.17 -7.22
CA GLY A 148 -7.26 8.30 -6.34
C GLY A 148 -7.26 8.69 -4.85
N VAL A 149 -6.39 9.63 -4.41
CA VAL A 149 -6.45 10.19 -3.05
C VAL A 149 -7.49 11.32 -2.92
N LEU A 150 -8.08 11.75 -4.03
CA LEU A 150 -9.08 12.81 -4.04
C LEU A 150 -10.49 12.24 -3.83
N PRO A 151 -11.37 12.95 -3.10
CA PRO A 151 -12.76 12.54 -2.92
C PRO A 151 -13.57 12.62 -4.22
N GLY A 152 -14.72 11.93 -4.26
CA GLY A 152 -15.69 12.04 -5.35
C GLY A 152 -15.69 10.89 -6.35
N GLN A 153 -14.86 9.85 -6.18
CA GLN A 153 -14.85 8.68 -7.04
C GLN A 153 -15.70 7.57 -6.41
N PRO A 154 -16.82 7.13 -7.06
CA PRO A 154 -17.67 6.06 -6.52
C PRO A 154 -16.89 4.76 -6.33
N GLY A 155 -17.12 4.07 -5.22
CA GLY A 155 -16.48 2.78 -4.91
C GLY A 155 -15.01 2.86 -4.52
N ILE A 156 -14.40 4.04 -4.49
CA ILE A 156 -13.00 4.24 -4.11
C ILE A 156 -12.90 4.81 -2.70
N SER A 157 -12.12 4.14 -1.85
CA SER A 157 -11.77 4.64 -0.52
C SER A 157 -10.62 5.64 -0.61
N TRP A 158 -10.90 6.88 -1.03
CA TRP A 158 -9.89 7.93 -1.11
C TRP A 158 -9.19 8.16 0.24
N GLN A 159 -9.89 7.96 1.35
CA GLN A 159 -9.34 8.07 2.70
C GLN A 159 -8.24 7.03 2.93
N ALA A 160 -8.50 5.76 2.56
CA ALA A 160 -7.49 4.72 2.66
C ALA A 160 -6.29 4.98 1.74
N HIS A 161 -6.54 5.49 0.53
CA HIS A 161 -5.50 5.87 -0.41
C HIS A 161 -4.63 7.01 0.14
N LEU A 162 -5.27 8.08 0.62
CA LEU A 162 -4.57 9.22 1.22
C LEU A 162 -3.73 8.78 2.43
N GLY A 163 -4.35 8.06 3.36
CA GLY A 163 -3.66 7.58 4.56
C GLY A 163 -2.50 6.63 4.23
N GLY A 164 -2.70 5.74 3.27
CA GLY A 164 -1.65 4.85 2.77
C GLY A 164 -0.49 5.62 2.16
N PHE A 165 -0.79 6.57 1.27
CA PHE A 165 0.22 7.43 0.64
C PHE A 165 1.04 8.19 1.68
N LEU A 166 0.39 8.82 2.67
CA LEU A 166 1.07 9.52 3.76
C LEU A 166 1.91 8.57 4.64
N GLY A 167 1.43 7.35 4.89
CA GLY A 167 2.20 6.29 5.56
C GLY A 167 3.48 5.94 4.80
N GLY A 168 3.40 5.85 3.47
CA GLY A 168 4.56 5.64 2.59
C GLY A 168 5.53 6.82 2.59
N VAL A 169 5.03 8.05 2.57
CA VAL A 169 5.86 9.27 2.70
C VAL A 169 6.59 9.30 4.04
N LEU A 170 5.90 8.95 5.13
CA LEU A 170 6.51 8.83 6.46
C LEU A 170 7.62 7.78 6.46
N ALA A 171 7.37 6.60 5.86
CA ALA A 171 8.38 5.57 5.70
C ALA A 171 9.59 6.07 4.89
N ALA A 172 9.37 6.82 3.80
CA ALA A 172 10.45 7.39 3.01
C ALA A 172 11.32 8.35 3.84
N ARG A 173 10.69 9.17 4.67
CA ARG A 173 11.39 10.12 5.54
C ARG A 173 12.21 9.42 6.63
N THR A 174 11.70 8.33 7.18
CA THR A 174 12.32 7.64 8.34
C THR A 174 13.35 6.59 7.93
N LEU A 175 13.15 5.91 6.79
CA LEU A 175 13.98 4.80 6.36
C LEU A 175 15.04 5.20 5.32
N ALA A 176 14.89 6.33 4.62
CA ALA A 176 15.90 6.76 3.66
C ALA A 176 17.20 7.13 4.39
N PRO A 177 18.34 6.55 4.02
CA PRO A 177 19.62 6.87 4.64
C PRO A 177 19.94 8.33 4.39
N ARG A 178 20.07 9.12 5.47
CA ARG A 178 20.48 10.51 5.39
C ARG A 178 21.98 10.53 5.07
N GLY A 179 22.34 10.92 3.85
CA GLY A 179 23.72 11.24 3.51
C GLY A 179 24.66 10.07 3.23
N ALA A 180 24.17 8.89 2.89
CA ALA A 180 25.01 7.85 2.29
C ALA A 180 25.35 8.27 0.85
N GLY A 181 26.39 9.09 0.71
CA GLY A 181 27.08 9.22 -0.58
C GLY A 181 27.36 7.82 -1.12
N LEU A 182 27.25 7.68 -2.44
CA LEU A 182 27.49 6.46 -3.20
C LEU A 182 28.80 5.81 -2.72
N LYS A 183 28.74 4.87 -1.80
CA LYS A 183 29.84 3.94 -1.58
C LYS A 183 29.83 2.96 -2.74
N LEU A 184 30.50 3.33 -3.80
CA LEU A 184 30.94 2.35 -4.81
C LEU A 184 31.82 1.34 -4.05
N ARG A 185 31.28 0.18 -3.74
CA ARG A 185 32.11 -0.96 -3.36
C ARG A 185 32.80 -1.40 -4.63
N GLY A 186 34.12 -1.07 -4.73
CA GLY A 186 35.05 -1.73 -5.64
C GLY A 186 35.22 -3.19 -5.24
#